data_69f1835fc77874c53c62253c42961f9f
#
_entry.id   69f1835fc77874c53c62253c42961f9f
#
_cell.length_a   1.000
_cell.length_b   1.000
_cell.length_c   1.000
_cell.angle_alpha   90.00
_cell.angle_beta   90.00
_cell.angle_gamma   90.00
#
_symmetry.space_group_name_H-M   'P 1'
#
loop_
_entity.id
_entity.type
_entity.pdbx_description
1 polymer ?
#
loop_
_entity_poly.entity_id
_entity_poly.type
_entity_poly.pdbx_seq_one_letter_code
_entity_poly.pdbx_strand_id
1 'polypeptide(L)'
;MKQLLTALLLGTTISMNAALKIDRIEPTDWYVGMKDASLQLMVYGQDIRRADVSTTYPGVRIDSIVRLDSPNYLLVYLDLSSAQPGTMTLNFSFGKQKKKVDYQLKPRAMRGEERKGFTNADVLYMLMPDRFASGRTDNDQIAGMRAYKNDRTQPSLRHGGDLEGIRQHLDYFKDLGVTALWFTPVLENDSPDHGTASTYHGYATTDYYRVDPRFGSNDEYRRLCDEAHHKGLKIVMDMIFNHCGFEHPWVKDMPSRDWLNTPEWLSDGGQQGLANPEKPGSRYLQTSYKLTPVVDPYASEVDKRETVDGWFVPTMPDLNQRNPHVIRYLIQNSIWWIETVGIDGIRMDTYPYADAAAMAAWMERLNREYPNFNVVGETWVTEPAYTAAWQQGSAVARQDSHLKTVMDFAFYDRINQAKGEETDDWWQGFNRIYNGLVYDYLYPHPESVMAFIENHDTDRFLGNGRDTLALKQALALLLTIRRIPQLYYGTEVLMNGTKRVTDGHVRCDFPGGFPGDTHNAFTPEGRTKAENDMYSWLRTLLHYRQGNPLIIQGSQTQFIPYKGVYVVARRHAGRTLLTILNGTSSPAPLSVARYAEVIGQHTTATDIITGRQIDLTHDVALTPRQTLIIEF
;
A
#
# COMPACT_ATOMS: atom_id res chain seq x y z
N MET A 1 -64.88 -11.86 -58.37
CA MET A 1 -64.90 -10.72 -57.46
C MET A 1 -64.56 -11.21 -56.05
N LYS A 2 -63.32 -11.03 -55.61
CA LYS A 2 -62.89 -11.28 -54.24
C LYS A 2 -62.32 -9.97 -53.74
N GLN A 3 -62.98 -9.34 -52.80
CA GLN A 3 -62.50 -8.13 -52.12
C GLN A 3 -61.40 -8.54 -51.07
N LEU A 4 -60.21 -7.99 -51.18
CA LEU A 4 -59.21 -8.01 -50.17
C LEU A 4 -59.48 -6.88 -49.14
N LEU A 5 -59.76 -7.23 -47.91
CA LEU A 5 -59.76 -6.31 -46.78
C LEU A 5 -58.31 -6.26 -46.25
N THR A 6 -57.64 -5.12 -46.39
CA THR A 6 -56.36 -4.83 -45.75
C THR A 6 -56.64 -4.22 -44.39
N ALA A 7 -56.38 -5.00 -43.31
CA ALA A 7 -56.44 -4.49 -41.93
C ALA A 7 -55.13 -3.82 -41.62
N LEU A 8 -55.16 -2.50 -41.39
CA LEU A 8 -54.03 -1.69 -40.88
C LEU A 8 -53.93 -1.90 -39.36
N LEU A 9 -52.99 -2.74 -38.91
CA LEU A 9 -52.62 -2.84 -37.49
C LEU A 9 -51.74 -1.61 -37.13
N LEU A 10 -52.35 -0.61 -36.50
CA LEU A 10 -51.61 0.41 -35.76
C LEU A 10 -51.01 -0.25 -34.51
N GLY A 11 -49.72 -0.63 -34.56
CA GLY A 11 -48.96 -1.03 -33.43
C GLY A 11 -48.65 0.19 -32.55
N THR A 12 -49.46 0.44 -31.52
CA THR A 12 -49.11 1.35 -30.44
C THR A 12 -47.98 0.67 -29.64
N THR A 13 -46.74 1.06 -29.89
CA THR A 13 -45.64 0.78 -29.00
C THR A 13 -45.91 1.51 -27.68
N ILE A 14 -46.46 0.80 -26.71
CA ILE A 14 -46.52 1.24 -25.33
C ILE A 14 -45.05 1.20 -24.85
N SER A 15 -44.35 2.32 -24.94
CA SER A 15 -43.12 2.52 -24.21
C SER A 15 -43.49 2.45 -22.74
N MET A 16 -43.29 1.29 -22.11
CA MET A 16 -43.31 1.21 -20.65
C MET A 16 -42.22 2.17 -20.18
N ASN A 17 -42.63 3.35 -19.72
CA ASN A 17 -41.75 4.29 -19.03
C ASN A 17 -41.30 3.60 -17.74
N ALA A 18 -40.14 2.91 -17.80
CA ALA A 18 -39.50 2.37 -16.60
C ALA A 18 -39.28 3.54 -15.64
N ALA A 19 -39.59 3.34 -14.36
CA ALA A 19 -39.39 4.35 -13.32
C ALA A 19 -37.90 4.73 -13.25
N LEU A 20 -37.61 6.00 -13.00
CA LEU A 20 -36.24 6.48 -12.82
C LEU A 20 -35.57 5.70 -11.66
N LYS A 21 -34.54 4.93 -11.97
CA LYS A 21 -33.84 4.08 -11.01
C LYS A 21 -32.43 4.62 -10.79
N ILE A 22 -32.05 4.78 -9.55
CA ILE A 22 -30.71 5.12 -9.12
C ILE A 22 -30.20 3.91 -8.31
N ASP A 23 -29.16 3.29 -8.82
CA ASP A 23 -28.59 2.09 -8.22
C ASP A 23 -27.46 2.43 -7.24
N ARG A 24 -26.70 3.51 -7.52
CA ARG A 24 -25.54 3.89 -6.73
C ARG A 24 -25.21 5.37 -6.82
N ILE A 25 -24.70 5.94 -5.74
CA ILE A 25 -24.08 7.26 -5.67
C ILE A 25 -22.73 7.11 -4.94
N GLU A 26 -21.70 7.66 -5.52
CA GLU A 26 -20.33 7.62 -4.99
C GLU A 26 -19.71 9.02 -4.92
N PRO A 27 -19.05 9.36 -3.79
CA PRO A 27 -18.99 8.63 -2.51
C PRO A 27 -20.37 8.37 -1.93
N THR A 28 -20.49 7.34 -1.06
CA THR A 28 -21.80 6.94 -0.47
C THR A 28 -22.35 7.95 0.52
N ASP A 29 -21.49 8.76 1.07
CA ASP A 29 -21.72 9.88 1.98
C ASP A 29 -20.49 10.81 1.94
N TRP A 30 -20.56 12.00 2.56
CA TRP A 30 -19.45 12.92 2.55
C TRP A 30 -19.35 13.72 3.86
N TYR A 31 -18.22 14.39 4.05
CA TYR A 31 -17.90 15.18 5.24
C TYR A 31 -17.86 16.67 4.90
N VAL A 32 -18.49 17.49 5.72
CA VAL A 32 -18.46 18.95 5.57
C VAL A 32 -17.26 19.57 6.29
N GLY A 33 -16.90 20.81 5.90
CA GLY A 33 -15.77 21.51 6.50
C GLY A 33 -14.40 21.10 5.94
N MET A 34 -14.38 20.52 4.73
CA MET A 34 -13.14 20.29 3.98
C MET A 34 -12.58 21.61 3.45
N LYS A 35 -11.25 21.71 3.34
CA LYS A 35 -10.58 22.85 2.68
C LYS A 35 -10.94 22.97 1.21
N ASP A 36 -11.16 21.83 0.55
CA ASP A 36 -11.79 21.77 -0.78
C ASP A 36 -13.28 21.45 -0.59
N ALA A 37 -14.11 22.47 -0.68
CA ALA A 37 -15.55 22.34 -0.47
C ALA A 37 -16.30 21.75 -1.69
N SER A 38 -15.61 21.52 -2.80
CA SER A 38 -16.24 20.95 -4.01
C SER A 38 -16.33 19.43 -3.90
N LEU A 39 -17.53 18.88 -4.11
CA LEU A 39 -17.82 17.44 -4.11
C LEU A 39 -18.32 17.00 -5.46
N GLN A 40 -17.68 15.97 -6.06
CA GLN A 40 -18.20 15.24 -7.22
C GLN A 40 -18.99 14.03 -6.74
N LEU A 41 -20.25 13.93 -7.09
CA LEU A 41 -21.04 12.72 -6.93
C LEU A 41 -21.13 12.00 -8.29
N MET A 42 -20.68 10.74 -8.34
CA MET A 42 -20.93 9.84 -9.46
C MET A 42 -22.23 9.10 -9.21
N VAL A 43 -23.21 9.32 -10.05
CA VAL A 43 -24.52 8.67 -9.97
C VAL A 43 -24.63 7.63 -11.08
N TYR A 44 -24.94 6.40 -10.70
CA TYR A 44 -25.19 5.28 -11.60
C TYR A 44 -26.63 4.80 -11.52
N GLY A 45 -27.22 4.56 -12.68
CA GLY A 45 -28.59 4.04 -12.81
C GLY A 45 -29.01 3.99 -14.26
N GLN A 46 -29.99 3.17 -14.59
CA GLN A 46 -30.45 3.03 -15.97
C GLN A 46 -30.93 4.35 -16.55
N ASP A 47 -30.34 4.79 -17.67
CA ASP A 47 -30.68 6.04 -18.42
C ASP A 47 -30.58 7.32 -17.57
N ILE A 48 -29.82 7.30 -16.44
CA ILE A 48 -29.73 8.41 -15.48
C ILE A 48 -29.11 9.68 -16.10
N ARG A 49 -28.28 9.55 -17.14
CA ARG A 49 -27.67 10.66 -17.87
C ARG A 49 -28.67 11.76 -18.25
N ARG A 50 -29.92 11.39 -18.48
CA ARG A 50 -30.98 12.31 -18.95
C ARG A 50 -31.67 13.07 -17.81
N ALA A 51 -31.38 12.70 -16.54
CA ALA A 51 -32.03 13.34 -15.40
C ALA A 51 -31.48 14.74 -15.12
N ASP A 52 -32.35 15.61 -14.67
CA ASP A 52 -32.02 16.85 -14.00
C ASP A 52 -31.95 16.58 -12.50
N VAL A 53 -31.03 17.28 -11.81
CA VAL A 53 -30.81 17.12 -10.38
C VAL A 53 -30.98 18.46 -9.67
N SER A 54 -31.66 18.45 -8.54
CA SER A 54 -31.82 19.63 -7.69
C SER A 54 -31.80 19.27 -6.23
N THR A 55 -31.39 20.21 -5.38
CA THR A 55 -31.51 20.15 -3.93
C THR A 55 -31.91 21.50 -3.37
N THR A 56 -32.59 21.50 -2.22
CA THR A 56 -32.90 22.71 -1.46
C THR A 56 -32.20 22.71 -0.10
N TYR A 57 -31.21 21.83 0.05
CA TYR A 57 -30.48 21.74 1.32
C TYR A 57 -29.71 23.03 1.60
N PRO A 58 -29.87 23.64 2.79
CA PRO A 58 -29.22 24.92 3.11
C PRO A 58 -27.69 24.82 3.01
N GLY A 59 -27.07 25.80 2.35
CA GLY A 59 -25.61 25.87 2.22
C GLY A 59 -25.01 24.94 1.17
N VAL A 60 -25.84 24.21 0.38
CA VAL A 60 -25.40 23.39 -0.74
C VAL A 60 -25.88 24.04 -2.05
N ARG A 61 -24.97 24.14 -3.01
CA ARG A 61 -25.24 24.58 -4.37
C ARG A 61 -24.79 23.52 -5.37
N ILE A 62 -25.59 23.26 -6.40
CA ILE A 62 -25.16 22.47 -7.57
C ILE A 62 -24.41 23.41 -8.50
N ASP A 63 -23.11 23.15 -8.69
CA ASP A 63 -22.27 23.94 -9.58
C ASP A 63 -22.42 23.50 -11.04
N SER A 64 -22.46 22.18 -11.26
CA SER A 64 -22.63 21.64 -12.60
C SER A 64 -23.15 20.20 -12.58
N ILE A 65 -23.71 19.81 -13.71
CA ILE A 65 -24.13 18.43 -13.99
C ILE A 65 -23.42 18.01 -15.29
N VAL A 66 -22.57 17.00 -15.20
CA VAL A 66 -21.83 16.46 -16.34
C VAL A 66 -22.46 15.16 -16.79
N ARG A 67 -22.89 15.14 -18.06
CA ARG A 67 -23.53 13.99 -18.70
C ARG A 67 -22.47 13.21 -19.45
N LEU A 68 -22.06 12.06 -18.90
CA LEU A 68 -21.00 11.23 -19.46
C LEU A 68 -21.45 10.51 -20.76
N ASP A 69 -20.54 9.81 -21.42
CA ASP A 69 -20.82 9.10 -22.66
C ASP A 69 -21.81 7.96 -22.47
N SER A 70 -21.65 7.17 -21.41
CA SER A 70 -22.63 6.15 -21.05
C SER A 70 -23.97 6.78 -20.65
N PRO A 71 -25.09 6.24 -21.11
CA PRO A 71 -26.43 6.69 -20.69
C PRO A 71 -26.70 6.48 -19.20
N ASN A 72 -25.90 5.63 -18.54
CA ASN A 72 -26.11 5.17 -17.18
C ASN A 72 -25.29 5.93 -16.13
N TYR A 73 -24.51 6.93 -16.55
CA TYR A 73 -23.70 7.73 -15.62
C TYR A 73 -23.99 9.22 -15.71
N LEU A 74 -24.01 9.86 -14.55
CA LEU A 74 -24.18 11.30 -14.38
C LEU A 74 -23.25 11.76 -13.26
N LEU A 75 -22.50 12.86 -13.48
CA LEU A 75 -21.74 13.50 -12.40
C LEU A 75 -22.47 14.76 -11.95
N VAL A 76 -22.57 14.93 -10.63
CA VAL A 76 -23.12 16.12 -10.00
C VAL A 76 -22.04 16.77 -9.16
N TYR A 77 -21.68 18.00 -9.49
CA TYR A 77 -20.72 18.79 -8.72
C TYR A 77 -21.46 19.70 -7.76
N LEU A 78 -21.09 19.62 -6.49
CA LEU A 78 -21.67 20.38 -5.40
C LEU A 78 -20.63 21.31 -4.78
N ASP A 79 -21.04 22.51 -4.44
CA ASP A 79 -20.33 23.39 -3.50
C ASP A 79 -20.91 23.21 -2.10
N LEU A 80 -20.07 22.82 -1.16
CA LEU A 80 -20.40 22.57 0.25
C LEU A 80 -19.81 23.62 1.19
N SER A 81 -19.33 24.76 0.69
CA SER A 81 -18.59 25.76 1.47
C SER A 81 -19.37 26.32 2.68
N SER A 82 -20.70 26.31 2.60
CA SER A 82 -21.60 26.77 3.66
C SER A 82 -22.48 25.66 4.25
N ALA A 83 -22.26 24.41 3.81
CA ALA A 83 -23.09 23.28 4.23
C ALA A 83 -22.82 22.91 5.69
N GLN A 84 -23.89 22.49 6.38
CA GLN A 84 -23.81 21.90 7.72
C GLN A 84 -24.04 20.39 7.63
N PRO A 85 -23.62 19.61 8.66
CA PRO A 85 -23.95 18.18 8.71
C PRO A 85 -25.47 17.95 8.75
N GLY A 86 -25.93 16.90 8.06
CA GLY A 86 -27.35 16.51 8.03
C GLY A 86 -27.68 15.67 6.80
N THR A 87 -28.95 15.36 6.62
CA THR A 87 -29.47 14.60 5.50
C THR A 87 -29.90 15.52 4.37
N MET A 88 -29.16 15.53 3.29
CA MET A 88 -29.46 16.26 2.06
C MET A 88 -30.33 15.40 1.14
N THR A 89 -31.48 15.89 0.72
CA THR A 89 -32.29 15.21 -0.31
C THR A 89 -31.91 15.70 -1.71
N LEU A 90 -31.45 14.80 -2.56
CA LEU A 90 -31.24 15.00 -3.99
C LEU A 90 -32.52 14.62 -4.73
N ASN A 91 -33.07 15.54 -5.55
CA ASN A 91 -34.25 15.32 -6.35
C ASN A 91 -33.81 15.12 -7.80
N PHE A 92 -34.04 13.93 -8.33
CA PHE A 92 -33.80 13.58 -9.73
C PHE A 92 -35.13 13.62 -10.50
N SER A 93 -35.12 14.19 -11.70
CA SER A 93 -36.31 14.27 -12.54
C SER A 93 -35.99 14.09 -14.03
N PHE A 94 -36.86 13.37 -14.75
CA PHE A 94 -36.81 13.22 -16.19
C PHE A 94 -38.23 13.10 -16.74
N GLY A 95 -38.69 14.11 -17.46
CA GLY A 95 -40.08 14.21 -17.90
C GLY A 95 -41.03 14.21 -16.70
N LYS A 96 -41.92 13.22 -16.62
CA LYS A 96 -42.87 13.05 -15.49
C LYS A 96 -42.31 12.22 -14.35
N GLN A 97 -41.16 11.58 -14.55
CA GLN A 97 -40.55 10.71 -13.54
C GLN A 97 -39.78 11.55 -12.53
N LYS A 98 -39.86 11.17 -11.26
CA LYS A 98 -39.17 11.81 -10.17
C LYS A 98 -38.64 10.74 -9.19
N LYS A 99 -37.42 10.93 -8.72
CA LYS A 99 -36.83 10.10 -7.68
C LYS A 99 -36.13 11.00 -6.65
N LYS A 100 -36.35 10.72 -5.37
CA LYS A 100 -35.66 11.35 -4.27
C LYS A 100 -34.66 10.36 -3.69
N VAL A 101 -33.46 10.85 -3.37
CA VAL A 101 -32.41 10.09 -2.68
C VAL A 101 -31.88 10.95 -1.56
N ASP A 102 -31.88 10.39 -0.37
CA ASP A 102 -31.28 11.02 0.80
C ASP A 102 -29.77 10.72 0.82
N TYR A 103 -28.96 11.77 0.99
CA TYR A 103 -27.52 11.71 1.00
C TYR A 103 -27.01 12.32 2.30
N GLN A 104 -26.09 11.61 3.00
CA GLN A 104 -25.60 12.02 4.31
C GLN A 104 -24.39 12.97 4.17
N LEU A 105 -24.50 14.15 4.73
CA LEU A 105 -23.38 15.05 5.00
C LEU A 105 -23.00 14.91 6.47
N LYS A 106 -21.82 14.40 6.74
CA LYS A 106 -21.33 14.05 8.09
C LYS A 106 -20.43 15.13 8.68
N PRO A 107 -20.37 15.29 10.01
CA PRO A 107 -19.30 16.06 10.63
C PRO A 107 -17.99 15.28 10.57
N ARG A 108 -16.87 15.96 10.52
CA ARG A 108 -15.55 15.36 10.65
C ARG A 108 -15.28 14.98 12.12
N ALA A 109 -14.65 13.84 12.34
CA ALA A 109 -14.25 13.40 13.68
C ALA A 109 -13.13 14.29 14.28
N MET A 110 -12.22 14.76 13.42
CA MET A 110 -11.12 15.66 13.79
C MET A 110 -10.71 16.52 12.59
N ARG A 111 -10.00 17.62 12.89
CA ARG A 111 -9.47 18.49 11.83
C ARG A 111 -8.31 17.80 11.08
N GLY A 112 -8.08 18.21 9.85
CA GLY A 112 -7.03 17.62 9.02
C GLY A 112 -5.63 17.74 9.60
N GLU A 113 -5.32 18.87 10.29
CA GLU A 113 -4.05 19.10 10.96
C GLU A 113 -3.79 18.18 12.15
N GLU A 114 -4.84 17.63 12.73
CA GLU A 114 -4.76 16.74 13.90
C GLU A 114 -4.46 15.29 13.49
N ARG A 115 -4.72 14.92 12.23
CA ARG A 115 -4.41 13.60 11.70
C ARG A 115 -2.90 13.44 11.47
N LYS A 116 -2.31 12.51 12.23
CA LYS A 116 -0.86 12.26 12.20
C LYS A 116 -0.59 10.94 11.50
N GLY A 117 0.24 11.00 10.46
CA GLY A 117 0.70 9.81 9.74
C GLY A 117 1.84 9.06 10.43
N PHE A 118 2.34 8.03 9.77
CA PHE A 118 3.55 7.33 10.18
C PHE A 118 4.80 8.12 9.81
N THR A 119 5.88 7.89 10.54
CA THR A 119 7.19 8.56 10.37
C THR A 119 8.31 7.55 10.63
N ASN A 120 9.58 8.01 10.62
CA ASN A 120 10.72 7.17 11.03
C ASN A 120 10.72 6.80 12.53
N ALA A 121 9.79 7.32 13.32
CA ALA A 121 9.54 6.83 14.68
C ALA A 121 8.78 5.50 14.68
N ASP A 122 8.11 5.19 13.58
CA ASP A 122 7.29 3.99 13.44
C ASP A 122 8.08 2.83 12.82
N VAL A 123 7.54 1.63 13.01
CA VAL A 123 7.90 0.41 12.31
C VAL A 123 6.63 -0.17 11.72
N LEU A 124 6.59 -0.24 10.39
CA LEU A 124 5.42 -0.78 9.68
C LEU A 124 5.52 -2.30 9.62
N TYR A 125 4.47 -2.97 10.06
CA TYR A 125 4.33 -4.43 9.91
C TYR A 125 3.35 -4.70 8.78
N MET A 126 3.89 -5.15 7.64
CA MET A 126 3.12 -5.46 6.46
C MET A 126 2.57 -6.88 6.54
N LEU A 127 1.27 -7.05 6.34
CA LEU A 127 0.61 -8.35 6.33
C LEU A 127 -0.47 -8.45 5.24
N MET A 128 -0.82 -9.69 4.92
CA MET A 128 -1.89 -10.02 3.99
C MET A 128 -3.09 -10.54 4.79
N PRO A 129 -4.26 -9.85 4.77
CA PRO A 129 -5.43 -10.28 5.52
C PRO A 129 -5.82 -11.74 5.27
N ASP A 130 -5.87 -12.14 4.00
CA ASP A 130 -6.21 -13.51 3.59
C ASP A 130 -5.29 -14.60 4.19
N ARG A 131 -4.05 -14.24 4.58
CA ARG A 131 -2.98 -15.17 4.97
C ARG A 131 -2.57 -15.07 6.44
N PHE A 132 -3.08 -14.08 7.15
CA PHE A 132 -2.60 -13.83 8.51
C PHE A 132 -3.40 -14.60 9.56
N ALA A 133 -4.71 -14.39 9.64
CA ALA A 133 -5.55 -15.12 10.58
C ALA A 133 -7.03 -15.08 10.16
N SER A 134 -7.74 -16.18 10.38
CA SER A 134 -9.19 -16.28 10.23
C SER A 134 -9.87 -16.07 11.58
N GLY A 135 -10.59 -14.97 11.72
CA GLY A 135 -11.39 -14.68 12.92
C GLY A 135 -12.80 -15.29 12.88
N ARG A 136 -13.28 -15.60 11.67
CA ARG A 136 -14.59 -16.20 11.42
C ARG A 136 -14.57 -16.96 10.10
N THR A 137 -15.50 -17.88 9.91
CA THR A 137 -15.60 -18.71 8.70
C THR A 137 -16.92 -18.54 7.95
N ASP A 138 -17.85 -17.76 8.48
CA ASP A 138 -19.16 -17.50 7.86
C ASP A 138 -19.06 -16.45 6.72
N ASN A 139 -17.93 -15.75 6.59
CA ASN A 139 -17.62 -14.83 5.51
C ASN A 139 -16.76 -15.42 4.39
N ASP A 140 -16.32 -16.67 4.50
CA ASP A 140 -15.50 -17.33 3.49
C ASP A 140 -16.17 -17.39 2.10
N GLN A 141 -17.50 -17.48 2.09
CA GLN A 141 -18.30 -17.52 0.86
C GLN A 141 -19.49 -16.54 0.98
N ILE A 142 -19.55 -15.59 0.08
CA ILE A 142 -20.60 -14.55 0.06
C ILE A 142 -21.52 -14.77 -1.14
N ALA A 143 -22.84 -14.81 -0.86
CA ALA A 143 -23.84 -14.95 -1.90
C ALA A 143 -23.78 -13.77 -2.91
N GLY A 144 -23.78 -14.09 -4.18
CA GLY A 144 -23.72 -13.09 -5.27
C GLY A 144 -22.31 -12.71 -5.69
N MET A 145 -21.28 -13.07 -4.94
CA MET A 145 -19.88 -12.96 -5.37
C MET A 145 -19.44 -14.22 -6.09
N ARG A 146 -18.36 -14.13 -6.86
CA ARG A 146 -17.75 -15.29 -7.48
C ARG A 146 -17.35 -16.30 -6.42
N ALA A 147 -17.84 -17.53 -6.54
CA ALA A 147 -17.58 -18.61 -5.61
C ALA A 147 -16.15 -19.15 -5.83
N TYR A 148 -15.16 -18.46 -5.29
CA TYR A 148 -13.82 -19.03 -5.18
C TYR A 148 -13.79 -19.93 -3.96
N LYS A 149 -13.36 -21.17 -4.21
CA LYS A 149 -13.17 -22.12 -3.14
C LYS A 149 -12.01 -21.66 -2.24
N ASN A 150 -12.25 -21.52 -0.94
CA ASN A 150 -11.17 -21.40 0.02
C ASN A 150 -10.43 -22.73 0.09
N ASP A 151 -9.16 -22.73 -0.25
CA ASP A 151 -8.34 -23.94 -0.25
C ASP A 151 -6.88 -23.60 0.11
N ARG A 152 -6.55 -23.74 1.37
CA ARG A 152 -5.22 -23.47 1.93
C ARG A 152 -4.10 -24.36 1.36
N THR A 153 -4.46 -25.44 0.66
CA THR A 153 -3.49 -26.30 -0.03
C THR A 153 -3.08 -25.72 -1.39
N GLN A 154 -3.80 -24.69 -1.86
CA GLN A 154 -3.57 -24.05 -3.16
C GLN A 154 -3.07 -22.61 -2.97
N PRO A 155 -1.78 -22.33 -3.20
CA PRO A 155 -1.17 -21.02 -2.94
C PRO A 155 -1.85 -19.83 -3.64
N SER A 156 -2.56 -20.07 -4.74
CA SER A 156 -3.23 -19.04 -5.57
C SER A 156 -4.73 -18.90 -5.28
N LEU A 157 -5.25 -19.60 -4.27
CA LEU A 157 -6.64 -19.44 -3.83
C LEU A 157 -6.73 -18.67 -2.53
N ARG A 158 -7.95 -18.26 -2.16
CA ARG A 158 -8.21 -17.65 -0.85
C ARG A 158 -8.03 -18.69 0.26
N HIS A 159 -7.49 -18.23 1.39
CA HIS A 159 -7.28 -19.05 2.58
C HIS A 159 -8.24 -18.72 3.72
N GLY A 160 -8.97 -17.58 3.64
CA GLY A 160 -10.02 -17.21 4.57
C GLY A 160 -9.56 -16.44 5.80
N GLY A 161 -8.39 -15.80 5.74
CA GLY A 161 -8.03 -14.78 6.71
C GLY A 161 -8.86 -13.51 6.51
N ASP A 162 -9.10 -12.74 7.60
CA ASP A 162 -10.01 -11.62 7.61
C ASP A 162 -9.62 -10.51 8.62
N LEU A 163 -10.38 -9.40 8.60
CA LEU A 163 -10.16 -8.26 9.51
C LEU A 163 -10.41 -8.63 10.97
N GLU A 164 -11.34 -9.55 11.23
CA GLU A 164 -11.63 -10.03 12.58
C GLU A 164 -10.45 -10.83 13.14
N GLY A 165 -9.81 -11.68 12.33
CA GLY A 165 -8.61 -12.42 12.71
C GLY A 165 -7.45 -11.48 13.05
N ILE A 166 -7.27 -10.40 12.27
CA ILE A 166 -6.26 -9.38 12.58
C ILE A 166 -6.61 -8.68 13.90
N ARG A 167 -7.87 -8.30 14.09
CA ARG A 167 -8.35 -7.62 15.31
C ARG A 167 -8.10 -8.43 16.58
N GLN A 168 -8.32 -9.73 16.52
CA GLN A 168 -8.09 -10.66 17.63
C GLN A 168 -6.60 -10.76 18.01
N HIS A 169 -5.68 -10.39 17.11
CA HIS A 169 -4.23 -10.49 17.34
C HIS A 169 -3.54 -9.12 17.52
N LEU A 170 -4.28 -8.05 17.80
CA LEU A 170 -3.68 -6.71 18.01
C LEU A 170 -2.66 -6.69 19.16
N ASP A 171 -2.85 -7.51 20.21
CA ASP A 171 -1.90 -7.62 21.31
C ASP A 171 -0.58 -8.27 20.91
N TYR A 172 -0.59 -9.18 19.94
CA TYR A 172 0.62 -9.76 19.36
C TYR A 172 1.54 -8.69 18.74
N PHE A 173 0.97 -7.78 17.95
CA PHE A 173 1.74 -6.70 17.33
C PHE A 173 2.31 -5.73 18.37
N LYS A 174 1.51 -5.41 19.38
CA LYS A 174 1.95 -4.55 20.48
C LYS A 174 3.06 -5.21 21.28
N ASP A 175 2.96 -6.50 21.61
CA ASP A 175 4.00 -7.23 22.31
C ASP A 175 5.29 -7.32 21.49
N LEU A 176 5.17 -7.57 20.18
CA LEU A 176 6.34 -7.58 19.29
C LEU A 176 7.06 -6.22 19.26
N GLY A 177 6.31 -5.11 19.36
CA GLY A 177 6.87 -3.76 19.42
C GLY A 177 6.81 -3.01 18.09
N VAL A 178 6.00 -3.46 17.12
CA VAL A 178 5.68 -2.67 15.92
C VAL A 178 4.66 -1.58 16.26
N THR A 179 4.58 -0.52 15.45
CA THR A 179 3.75 0.66 15.76
C THR A 179 2.77 1.01 14.67
N ALA A 180 2.87 0.40 13.51
CA ALA A 180 1.94 0.59 12.41
C ALA A 180 1.69 -0.73 11.68
N LEU A 181 0.44 -0.97 11.27
CA LEU A 181 0.06 -2.14 10.48
C LEU A 181 -0.30 -1.68 9.07
N TRP A 182 0.31 -2.30 8.06
CA TRP A 182 -0.03 -2.11 6.67
C TRP A 182 -0.61 -3.42 6.12
N PHE A 183 -1.85 -3.36 5.65
CA PHE A 183 -2.55 -4.49 5.03
C PHE A 183 -2.45 -4.39 3.51
N THR A 184 -2.26 -5.53 2.80
CA THR A 184 -2.59 -5.55 1.36
C THR A 184 -4.04 -5.13 1.17
N PRO A 185 -4.44 -4.69 -0.05
CA PRO A 185 -5.73 -4.03 -0.22
C PRO A 185 -6.90 -4.82 0.34
N VAL A 186 -7.73 -4.15 1.13
CA VAL A 186 -8.93 -4.73 1.77
C VAL A 186 -10.21 -4.45 0.99
N LEU A 187 -10.13 -3.65 -0.09
CA LEU A 187 -11.28 -3.32 -0.93
C LEU A 187 -11.78 -4.54 -1.69
N GLU A 188 -13.05 -4.51 -2.08
CA GLU A 188 -13.67 -5.59 -2.83
C GLU A 188 -12.85 -5.96 -4.07
N ASN A 189 -12.59 -7.26 -4.23
CA ASN A 189 -11.78 -7.86 -5.27
C ASN A 189 -12.47 -9.09 -5.84
N ASP A 190 -13.60 -8.88 -6.53
CA ASP A 190 -14.40 -9.96 -7.11
C ASP A 190 -14.00 -10.25 -8.56
N SER A 191 -12.71 -10.27 -8.83
CA SER A 191 -12.13 -10.58 -10.14
C SER A 191 -11.37 -11.92 -10.09
N PRO A 192 -11.30 -12.67 -11.20
CA PRO A 192 -10.34 -13.74 -11.34
C PRO A 192 -8.93 -13.15 -11.48
N ASP A 193 -7.94 -13.93 -11.08
CA ASP A 193 -6.55 -13.71 -11.41
C ASP A 193 -6.09 -14.87 -12.29
N HIS A 194 -5.53 -14.57 -13.46
CA HIS A 194 -4.99 -15.58 -14.40
C HIS A 194 -5.81 -16.89 -14.49
N GLY A 195 -7.00 -16.82 -15.02
CA GLY A 195 -7.85 -17.98 -15.28
C GLY A 195 -8.63 -18.50 -14.09
N THR A 196 -8.08 -19.39 -13.28
CA THR A 196 -8.79 -20.05 -12.16
C THR A 196 -8.39 -19.53 -10.77
N ALA A 197 -7.31 -18.77 -10.68
CA ALA A 197 -6.85 -18.17 -9.44
C ALA A 197 -7.79 -17.06 -8.95
N SER A 198 -7.82 -16.80 -7.65
CA SER A 198 -8.54 -15.67 -7.05
C SER A 198 -7.62 -14.49 -6.78
N THR A 199 -8.14 -13.28 -6.82
CA THR A 199 -7.40 -12.07 -6.44
C THR A 199 -7.31 -11.90 -4.91
N TYR A 200 -6.91 -12.97 -4.20
CA TYR A 200 -6.75 -12.98 -2.74
C TYR A 200 -5.82 -11.88 -2.22
N HIS A 201 -4.93 -11.41 -3.08
CA HIS A 201 -3.96 -10.36 -2.77
C HIS A 201 -4.56 -8.95 -2.67
N GLY A 202 -5.74 -8.72 -3.26
CA GLY A 202 -6.45 -7.45 -3.15
C GLY A 202 -6.19 -6.41 -4.25
N TYR A 203 -5.26 -6.66 -5.19
CA TYR A 203 -4.82 -5.63 -6.16
C TYR A 203 -5.68 -5.50 -7.42
N ALA A 204 -6.85 -6.15 -7.50
CA ALA A 204 -7.78 -6.02 -8.62
C ALA A 204 -9.16 -5.52 -8.14
N THR A 205 -9.20 -4.28 -7.66
CA THR A 205 -10.36 -3.66 -7.00
C THR A 205 -11.60 -3.62 -7.91
N THR A 206 -12.72 -4.12 -7.41
CA THR A 206 -14.03 -4.08 -8.09
C THR A 206 -15.00 -3.09 -7.45
N ASP A 207 -14.72 -2.58 -6.27
CA ASP A 207 -15.47 -1.54 -5.59
C ASP A 207 -14.55 -0.67 -4.71
N TYR A 208 -14.44 0.62 -5.01
CA TYR A 208 -13.54 1.55 -4.31
C TYR A 208 -14.08 2.07 -2.97
N TYR A 209 -15.37 1.87 -2.66
CA TYR A 209 -16.01 2.36 -1.44
C TYR A 209 -16.49 1.25 -0.51
N ARG A 210 -16.07 0.02 -0.78
CA ARG A 210 -16.50 -1.15 -0.01
C ARG A 210 -15.33 -2.06 0.33
N VAL A 211 -15.24 -2.46 1.58
CA VAL A 211 -14.38 -3.59 2.00
C VAL A 211 -14.90 -4.88 1.38
N ASP A 212 -14.02 -5.75 0.94
CA ASP A 212 -14.39 -7.09 0.45
C ASP A 212 -15.18 -7.83 1.53
N PRO A 213 -16.41 -8.25 1.27
CA PRO A 213 -17.24 -8.91 2.27
C PRO A 213 -16.62 -10.19 2.86
N ARG A 214 -15.67 -10.79 2.14
CA ARG A 214 -14.90 -11.95 2.63
C ARG A 214 -13.82 -11.54 3.64
N PHE A 215 -13.44 -10.27 3.71
CA PHE A 215 -12.60 -9.71 4.77
C PHE A 215 -13.41 -9.09 5.89
N GLY A 216 -14.65 -8.64 5.60
CA GLY A 216 -15.52 -7.98 6.54
C GLY A 216 -16.34 -6.87 5.93
N SER A 217 -16.59 -5.81 6.69
CA SER A 217 -17.36 -4.63 6.28
C SER A 217 -16.59 -3.34 6.55
N ASN A 218 -17.09 -2.22 6.00
CA ASN A 218 -16.54 -0.89 6.31
C ASN A 218 -16.60 -0.57 7.81
N ASP A 219 -17.66 -1.03 8.50
CA ASP A 219 -17.81 -0.83 9.93
C ASP A 219 -16.84 -1.70 10.75
N GLU A 220 -16.57 -2.92 10.30
CA GLU A 220 -15.56 -3.78 10.93
C GLU A 220 -14.16 -3.23 10.72
N TYR A 221 -13.87 -2.67 9.55
CA TYR A 221 -12.58 -2.00 9.31
C TYR A 221 -12.42 -0.77 10.21
N ARG A 222 -13.46 0.06 10.35
CA ARG A 222 -13.44 1.18 11.29
C ARG A 222 -13.20 0.71 12.73
N ARG A 223 -13.92 -0.34 13.18
CA ARG A 223 -13.73 -0.93 14.52
C ARG A 223 -12.30 -1.43 14.73
N LEU A 224 -11.71 -2.08 13.72
CA LEU A 224 -10.31 -2.50 13.77
C LEU A 224 -9.37 -1.30 13.93
N CYS A 225 -9.58 -0.21 13.17
CA CYS A 225 -8.80 1.03 13.29
C CYS A 225 -8.93 1.63 14.71
N ASP A 226 -10.15 1.76 15.21
CA ASP A 226 -10.41 2.30 16.55
C ASP A 226 -9.71 1.49 17.64
N GLU A 227 -9.81 0.15 17.60
CA GLU A 227 -9.16 -0.73 18.58
C GLU A 227 -7.62 -0.73 18.44
N ALA A 228 -7.08 -0.64 17.21
CA ALA A 228 -5.65 -0.48 16.97
C ALA A 228 -5.13 0.83 17.60
N HIS A 229 -5.85 1.95 17.39
CA HIS A 229 -5.50 3.24 17.99
C HIS A 229 -5.50 3.19 19.52
N HIS A 230 -6.48 2.53 20.14
CA HIS A 230 -6.50 2.33 21.61
C HIS A 230 -5.28 1.55 22.13
N LYS A 231 -4.66 0.73 21.28
CA LYS A 231 -3.43 -0.01 21.61
C LYS A 231 -2.15 0.75 21.19
N GLY A 232 -2.28 1.95 20.58
CA GLY A 232 -1.16 2.75 20.10
C GLY A 232 -0.60 2.30 18.76
N LEU A 233 -1.36 1.53 17.99
CA LEU A 233 -1.02 1.07 16.65
C LEU A 233 -1.68 1.97 15.60
N LYS A 234 -0.94 2.34 14.57
CA LYS A 234 -1.43 3.05 13.39
C LYS A 234 -1.87 2.07 12.31
N ILE A 235 -2.77 2.51 11.44
CA ILE A 235 -3.23 1.71 10.29
C ILE A 235 -2.86 2.42 8.98
N VAL A 236 -2.17 1.69 8.11
CA VAL A 236 -1.80 2.12 6.76
C VAL A 236 -2.60 1.31 5.74
N MET A 237 -3.39 2.00 4.94
CA MET A 237 -4.23 1.40 3.91
C MET A 237 -3.48 1.33 2.58
N ASP A 238 -3.52 0.17 1.93
CA ASP A 238 -3.04 0.01 0.56
C ASP A 238 -4.12 0.47 -0.43
N MET A 239 -3.76 1.36 -1.36
CA MET A 239 -4.65 1.90 -2.39
C MET A 239 -4.05 1.71 -3.77
N ILE A 240 -4.93 1.44 -4.75
CA ILE A 240 -4.57 1.19 -6.14
C ILE A 240 -5.24 2.25 -7.01
N PHE A 241 -4.45 3.23 -7.53
CA PHE A 241 -4.95 4.29 -8.39
C PHE A 241 -4.52 4.12 -9.86
N ASN A 242 -3.59 3.20 -10.11
CA ASN A 242 -3.15 2.90 -11.47
C ASN A 242 -4.20 2.14 -12.27
N HIS A 243 -4.83 1.14 -11.68
CA HIS A 243 -5.74 0.23 -12.38
C HIS A 243 -6.93 -0.19 -11.49
N CYS A 244 -7.94 -0.79 -12.10
CA CYS A 244 -9.01 -1.49 -11.40
C CYS A 244 -9.00 -2.99 -11.75
N GLY A 245 -9.87 -3.76 -11.13
CA GLY A 245 -10.12 -5.15 -11.55
C GLY A 245 -10.96 -5.22 -12.83
N PHE A 246 -10.72 -6.23 -13.67
CA PHE A 246 -11.46 -6.42 -14.93
C PHE A 246 -12.98 -6.57 -14.74
N GLU A 247 -13.40 -7.08 -13.60
CA GLU A 247 -14.83 -7.21 -13.27
C GLU A 247 -15.44 -5.96 -12.63
N HIS A 248 -14.66 -4.88 -12.51
CA HIS A 248 -15.20 -3.58 -12.07
C HIS A 248 -16.34 -3.15 -13.01
N PRO A 249 -17.49 -2.63 -12.51
CA PRO A 249 -18.62 -2.21 -13.34
C PRO A 249 -18.24 -1.25 -14.47
N TRP A 250 -17.24 -0.42 -14.31
CA TRP A 250 -16.73 0.49 -15.33
C TRP A 250 -16.21 -0.20 -16.61
N VAL A 251 -15.75 -1.44 -16.49
CA VAL A 251 -15.25 -2.19 -17.66
C VAL A 251 -16.41 -2.66 -18.54
N LYS A 252 -17.57 -2.98 -17.93
CA LYS A 252 -18.77 -3.42 -18.64
C LYS A 252 -19.62 -2.28 -19.17
N ASP A 253 -19.62 -1.16 -18.44
CA ASP A 253 -20.36 0.05 -18.75
C ASP A 253 -19.48 1.25 -18.43
N MET A 254 -18.59 1.60 -19.37
CA MET A 254 -17.58 2.63 -19.19
C MET A 254 -18.23 4.01 -19.09
N PRO A 255 -17.98 4.79 -18.03
CA PRO A 255 -18.60 6.09 -17.83
C PRO A 255 -18.35 7.08 -18.96
N SER A 256 -17.09 7.21 -19.42
CA SER A 256 -16.69 7.94 -20.63
C SER A 256 -15.65 7.13 -21.40
N ARG A 257 -15.50 7.42 -22.70
CA ARG A 257 -14.59 6.69 -23.61
C ARG A 257 -13.13 6.73 -23.17
N ASP A 258 -12.76 7.75 -22.41
CA ASP A 258 -11.43 8.01 -21.87
C ASP A 258 -11.32 7.74 -20.36
N TRP A 259 -12.22 6.91 -19.79
CA TRP A 259 -12.17 6.53 -18.37
C TRP A 259 -11.03 5.59 -18.06
N LEU A 260 -10.76 4.66 -18.97
CA LEU A 260 -9.64 3.72 -18.95
C LEU A 260 -8.66 4.06 -20.09
N ASN A 261 -7.39 3.79 -19.89
CA ASN A 261 -6.38 3.82 -20.95
C ASN A 261 -6.57 2.59 -21.83
N THR A 262 -7.33 2.76 -22.91
CA THR A 262 -7.66 1.71 -23.86
C THR A 262 -7.16 2.10 -25.24
N PRO A 263 -6.77 1.13 -26.10
CA PRO A 263 -6.45 1.44 -27.49
C PRO A 263 -7.64 2.05 -28.23
N GLU A 264 -7.37 2.94 -29.21
CA GLU A 264 -8.38 3.65 -29.99
C GLU A 264 -9.46 2.74 -30.60
N TRP A 265 -9.12 1.50 -30.96
CA TRP A 265 -10.07 0.54 -31.52
C TRP A 265 -11.14 0.06 -30.53
N LEU A 266 -10.98 0.26 -29.21
CA LEU A 266 -12.04 -0.01 -28.24
C LEU A 266 -13.13 1.06 -28.23
N SER A 267 -12.83 2.27 -28.70
CA SER A 267 -13.79 3.34 -28.86
C SER A 267 -14.82 3.06 -29.98
N ASP A 268 -14.54 2.16 -30.91
CA ASP A 268 -15.37 1.83 -32.07
C ASP A 268 -16.43 0.73 -31.83
N GLY A 269 -16.87 0.55 -30.60
CA GLY A 269 -17.89 -0.45 -30.23
C GLY A 269 -17.31 -1.69 -29.55
N GLY A 270 -16.08 -1.63 -29.09
CA GLY A 270 -15.27 -2.74 -28.68
C GLY A 270 -15.34 -3.20 -27.23
N GLN A 271 -16.43 -2.95 -26.48
CA GLN A 271 -16.66 -3.67 -25.23
C GLN A 271 -16.60 -5.20 -25.41
N GLN A 272 -16.91 -5.72 -26.59
CA GLN A 272 -16.74 -7.12 -26.92
C GLN A 272 -15.27 -7.55 -27.01
N GLY A 273 -14.34 -6.64 -27.30
CA GLY A 273 -12.90 -6.90 -27.29
C GLY A 273 -12.30 -7.01 -25.88
N LEU A 274 -12.87 -6.29 -24.92
CA LEU A 274 -12.52 -6.38 -23.50
C LEU A 274 -13.12 -7.62 -22.81
N ALA A 275 -14.21 -8.16 -23.36
CA ALA A 275 -14.97 -9.25 -22.74
C ALA A 275 -14.18 -10.55 -22.54
N ASN A 276 -13.02 -10.67 -23.15
CA ASN A 276 -12.13 -11.82 -22.94
C ASN A 276 -10.67 -11.48 -23.28
N PRO A 277 -9.95 -10.79 -22.39
CA PRO A 277 -8.56 -10.37 -22.61
C PRO A 277 -7.58 -11.53 -22.80
N GLU A 278 -7.93 -12.73 -22.35
CA GLU A 278 -7.10 -13.94 -22.48
C GLU A 278 -7.25 -14.62 -23.84
N LYS A 279 -8.20 -14.18 -24.71
CA LYS A 279 -8.32 -14.77 -26.05
C LYS A 279 -7.17 -14.31 -26.96
N PRO A 280 -6.59 -15.21 -27.76
CA PRO A 280 -5.67 -14.83 -28.83
C PRO A 280 -6.31 -13.77 -29.73
N GLY A 281 -5.65 -12.61 -29.88
CA GLY A 281 -6.16 -11.48 -30.64
C GLY A 281 -6.85 -10.39 -29.83
N SER A 282 -7.05 -10.55 -28.52
CA SER A 282 -7.38 -9.45 -27.62
C SER A 282 -6.23 -8.45 -27.63
N ARG A 283 -6.57 -7.18 -27.85
CA ARG A 283 -5.55 -6.14 -27.98
C ARG A 283 -5.73 -5.17 -26.82
N TYR A 284 -4.93 -5.30 -25.80
CA TYR A 284 -4.71 -4.26 -24.82
C TYR A 284 -3.25 -3.77 -24.94
N LEU A 285 -3.00 -2.54 -24.54
CA LEU A 285 -1.66 -2.02 -24.43
C LEU A 285 -1.07 -2.56 -23.13
N GLN A 286 -0.16 -3.53 -23.20
CA GLN A 286 0.55 -4.00 -22.02
C GLN A 286 1.64 -3.00 -21.62
N THR A 287 1.80 -2.74 -20.32
CA THR A 287 2.90 -1.91 -19.83
C THR A 287 4.27 -2.53 -20.19
N SER A 288 5.24 -1.68 -20.45
CA SER A 288 6.63 -2.08 -20.63
C SER A 288 7.29 -2.60 -19.35
N TYR A 289 6.66 -2.42 -18.19
CA TYR A 289 7.21 -2.67 -16.84
C TYR A 289 8.50 -1.89 -16.53
N LYS A 290 8.86 -0.91 -17.36
CA LYS A 290 10.07 -0.10 -17.19
C LYS A 290 9.68 1.26 -16.63
N LEU A 291 10.16 1.60 -15.43
CA LEU A 291 9.94 2.92 -14.83
C LEU A 291 10.97 3.96 -15.29
N THR A 292 12.06 3.52 -15.90
CA THR A 292 13.11 4.42 -16.39
C THR A 292 12.62 5.44 -17.43
N PRO A 293 11.71 5.12 -18.38
CA PRO A 293 11.24 6.11 -19.35
C PRO A 293 10.58 7.35 -18.73
N VAL A 294 9.99 7.21 -17.52
CA VAL A 294 9.31 8.34 -16.85
C VAL A 294 10.32 9.40 -16.39
N VAL A 295 11.54 9.01 -16.04
CA VAL A 295 12.60 9.91 -15.55
C VAL A 295 13.71 10.15 -16.57
N ASP A 296 13.84 9.29 -17.60
CA ASP A 296 14.88 9.38 -18.62
C ASP A 296 14.68 10.61 -19.51
N PRO A 297 15.69 11.51 -19.61
CA PRO A 297 15.63 12.68 -20.48
C PRO A 297 15.59 12.35 -21.98
N TYR A 298 15.98 11.15 -22.36
CA TYR A 298 16.09 10.70 -23.76
C TYR A 298 15.00 9.69 -24.16
N ALA A 299 14.10 9.33 -23.23
CA ALA A 299 13.06 8.36 -23.51
C ALA A 299 12.13 8.82 -24.64
N SER A 300 11.80 7.88 -25.52
CA SER A 300 10.83 8.13 -26.59
C SER A 300 9.43 8.33 -26.01
N GLU A 301 8.56 9.03 -26.74
CA GLU A 301 7.16 9.22 -26.30
C GLU A 301 6.38 7.90 -26.31
N VAL A 302 6.71 6.97 -27.21
CA VAL A 302 6.07 5.65 -27.23
C VAL A 302 6.41 4.85 -25.98
N ASP A 303 7.68 4.84 -25.53
CA ASP A 303 8.07 4.11 -24.31
C ASP A 303 7.45 4.72 -23.05
N LYS A 304 7.40 6.06 -22.97
CA LYS A 304 6.71 6.75 -21.86
C LYS A 304 5.24 6.36 -21.81
N ARG A 305 4.58 6.40 -22.98
CA ARG A 305 3.16 6.06 -23.10
C ARG A 305 2.92 4.60 -22.72
N GLU A 306 3.72 3.66 -23.22
CA GLU A 306 3.60 2.24 -22.85
C GLU A 306 3.79 2.01 -21.35
N THR A 307 4.66 2.78 -20.70
CA THR A 307 4.84 2.70 -19.26
C THR A 307 3.60 3.16 -18.50
N VAL A 308 3.03 4.33 -18.88
CA VAL A 308 2.00 5.03 -18.08
C VAL A 308 0.58 4.61 -18.47
N ASP A 309 0.33 4.29 -19.74
CA ASP A 309 -1.01 3.92 -20.26
C ASP A 309 -1.19 2.39 -20.37
N GLY A 310 -0.18 1.62 -20.05
CA GLY A 310 -0.19 0.17 -20.24
C GLY A 310 -0.78 -0.60 -19.07
N TRP A 311 -1.58 -1.61 -19.37
CA TRP A 311 -2.13 -2.52 -18.36
C TRP A 311 -1.04 -3.47 -17.86
N PHE A 312 -1.03 -3.75 -16.56
CA PHE A 312 -0.10 -4.72 -15.96
C PHE A 312 -0.35 -6.13 -16.50
N VAL A 313 -1.59 -6.55 -16.44
CA VAL A 313 -2.06 -7.84 -16.93
C VAL A 313 -3.46 -7.64 -17.51
N PRO A 314 -3.98 -8.60 -18.31
CA PRO A 314 -5.31 -8.50 -18.91
C PRO A 314 -6.45 -8.27 -17.91
N THR A 315 -6.26 -8.71 -16.66
CA THR A 315 -7.26 -8.61 -15.60
C THR A 315 -7.16 -7.33 -14.77
N MET A 316 -6.24 -6.41 -15.12
CA MET A 316 -6.02 -5.14 -14.42
C MET A 316 -6.06 -3.95 -15.41
N PRO A 317 -7.26 -3.52 -15.87
CA PRO A 317 -7.44 -2.36 -16.75
C PRO A 317 -6.88 -1.09 -16.14
N ASP A 318 -6.06 -0.37 -16.91
CA ASP A 318 -5.41 0.85 -16.49
C ASP A 318 -6.37 2.04 -16.50
N LEU A 319 -6.39 2.83 -15.41
CA LEU A 319 -7.23 4.02 -15.26
C LEU A 319 -6.57 5.22 -15.92
N ASN A 320 -7.35 6.04 -16.62
CA ASN A 320 -6.86 7.28 -17.18
C ASN A 320 -6.93 8.43 -16.15
N GLN A 321 -5.89 8.60 -15.33
CA GLN A 321 -5.83 9.64 -14.31
C GLN A 321 -5.78 11.06 -14.91
N ARG A 322 -5.47 11.23 -16.22
CA ARG A 322 -5.55 12.53 -16.91
C ARG A 322 -6.99 13.00 -17.15
N ASN A 323 -7.97 12.08 -17.12
CA ASN A 323 -9.36 12.45 -17.10
C ASN A 323 -9.69 13.17 -15.77
N PRO A 324 -10.17 14.43 -15.80
CA PRO A 324 -10.38 15.22 -14.57
C PRO A 324 -11.43 14.63 -13.63
N HIS A 325 -12.33 13.82 -14.15
CA HIS A 325 -13.36 13.16 -13.37
C HIS A 325 -12.82 11.90 -12.67
N VAL A 326 -11.92 11.17 -13.32
CA VAL A 326 -11.24 10.00 -12.74
C VAL A 326 -10.34 10.43 -11.58
N ILE A 327 -9.43 11.38 -11.82
CA ILE A 327 -8.54 11.81 -10.74
C ILE A 327 -9.31 12.45 -9.58
N ARG A 328 -10.40 13.19 -9.86
CA ARG A 328 -11.27 13.73 -8.81
C ARG A 328 -11.93 12.64 -7.98
N TYR A 329 -12.41 11.58 -8.62
CA TYR A 329 -12.99 10.42 -7.95
C TYR A 329 -11.95 9.75 -7.01
N LEU A 330 -10.72 9.54 -7.48
CA LEU A 330 -9.64 8.91 -6.71
C LEU A 330 -9.20 9.77 -5.53
N ILE A 331 -9.10 11.11 -5.72
CA ILE A 331 -8.81 12.05 -4.62
C ILE A 331 -9.88 11.94 -3.54
N GLN A 332 -11.15 11.97 -3.92
CA GLN A 332 -12.27 11.87 -2.98
C GLN A 332 -12.32 10.50 -2.30
N ASN A 333 -11.96 9.44 -3.00
CA ASN A 333 -11.89 8.10 -2.44
C ASN A 333 -10.88 8.04 -1.28
N SER A 334 -9.67 8.58 -1.46
CA SER A 334 -8.68 8.60 -0.36
C SER A 334 -9.15 9.44 0.84
N ILE A 335 -9.73 10.62 0.59
CA ILE A 335 -10.28 11.48 1.65
C ILE A 335 -11.41 10.75 2.39
N TRP A 336 -12.29 10.10 1.66
CA TRP A 336 -13.42 9.37 2.25
C TRP A 336 -12.96 8.25 3.19
N TRP A 337 -11.93 7.47 2.79
CA TRP A 337 -11.37 6.42 3.66
C TRP A 337 -10.68 7.00 4.90
N ILE A 338 -9.91 8.09 4.75
CA ILE A 338 -9.29 8.78 5.89
C ILE A 338 -10.35 9.23 6.90
N GLU A 339 -11.46 9.81 6.44
CA GLU A 339 -12.52 10.32 7.33
C GLU A 339 -13.41 9.19 7.88
N THR A 340 -13.69 8.14 7.08
CA THR A 340 -14.65 7.09 7.43
C THR A 340 -14.09 6.10 8.44
N VAL A 341 -12.85 5.65 8.27
CA VAL A 341 -12.25 4.62 9.14
C VAL A 341 -11.09 5.13 9.98
N GLY A 342 -10.57 6.32 9.68
CA GLY A 342 -9.53 6.95 10.50
C GLY A 342 -8.12 6.40 10.25
N ILE A 343 -7.80 5.96 9.02
CA ILE A 343 -6.45 5.49 8.69
C ILE A 343 -5.38 6.55 8.94
N ASP A 344 -4.16 6.13 9.25
CA ASP A 344 -3.01 6.98 9.58
C ASP A 344 -2.01 7.12 8.43
N GLY A 345 -2.18 6.36 7.38
CA GLY A 345 -1.32 6.43 6.21
C GLY A 345 -1.90 5.69 5.02
N ILE A 346 -1.30 5.94 3.86
CA ILE A 346 -1.59 5.23 2.62
C ILE A 346 -0.28 4.68 2.07
N ARG A 347 -0.30 3.42 1.64
CA ARG A 347 0.66 2.91 0.66
C ARG A 347 -0.01 2.96 -0.69
N MET A 348 0.58 3.68 -1.64
CA MET A 348 0.06 3.76 -2.99
C MET A 348 0.80 2.77 -3.88
N ASP A 349 0.05 1.80 -4.35
CA ASP A 349 0.48 0.76 -5.26
C ASP A 349 0.96 1.35 -6.59
N THR A 350 2.03 0.78 -7.14
CA THR A 350 2.54 1.08 -8.49
C THR A 350 2.62 2.58 -8.82
N TYR A 351 3.00 3.42 -7.82
CA TYR A 351 2.92 4.89 -7.90
C TYR A 351 3.46 5.51 -9.19
N PRO A 352 4.65 5.11 -9.72
CA PRO A 352 5.22 5.73 -10.90
C PRO A 352 4.60 5.31 -12.24
N TYR A 353 3.71 4.33 -12.25
CA TYR A 353 3.03 3.88 -13.47
C TYR A 353 1.79 4.73 -13.78
N ALA A 354 1.20 5.38 -12.78
CA ALA A 354 0.11 6.34 -12.99
C ALA A 354 0.65 7.68 -13.56
N ASP A 355 -0.24 8.49 -14.14
CA ASP A 355 0.14 9.80 -14.67
C ASP A 355 0.75 10.69 -13.58
N ALA A 356 2.00 11.11 -13.75
CA ALA A 356 2.78 11.82 -12.74
C ALA A 356 2.16 13.16 -12.33
N ALA A 357 1.56 13.90 -13.27
CA ALA A 357 0.94 15.19 -12.98
C ALA A 357 -0.37 15.01 -12.19
N ALA A 358 -1.16 14.01 -12.54
CA ALA A 358 -2.37 13.67 -11.82
C ALA A 358 -2.06 13.19 -10.39
N MET A 359 -1.03 12.36 -10.21
CA MET A 359 -0.59 11.90 -8.90
C MET A 359 -0.01 13.03 -8.04
N ALA A 360 0.72 13.97 -8.62
CA ALA A 360 1.18 15.18 -7.94
C ALA A 360 -0.01 16.05 -7.47
N ALA A 361 -1.02 16.23 -8.32
CA ALA A 361 -2.25 16.97 -7.95
C ALA A 361 -3.03 16.27 -6.82
N TRP A 362 -3.07 14.93 -6.81
CA TRP A 362 -3.63 14.15 -5.71
C TRP A 362 -2.87 14.42 -4.41
N MET A 363 -1.54 14.31 -4.43
CA MET A 363 -0.70 14.53 -3.25
C MET A 363 -0.77 15.96 -2.74
N GLU A 364 -0.79 16.97 -3.64
CA GLU A 364 -0.95 18.37 -3.26
C GLU A 364 -2.26 18.60 -2.49
N ARG A 365 -3.37 18.05 -3.00
CA ARG A 365 -4.67 18.17 -2.34
C ARG A 365 -4.71 17.45 -1.00
N LEU A 366 -4.13 16.24 -0.94
CA LEU A 366 -4.07 15.46 0.29
C LEU A 366 -3.21 16.16 1.35
N ASN A 367 -2.02 16.66 0.96
CA ASN A 367 -1.13 17.40 1.85
C ASN A 367 -1.74 18.72 2.34
N ARG A 368 -2.52 19.41 1.50
CA ARG A 368 -3.24 20.61 1.89
C ARG A 368 -4.30 20.31 2.94
N GLU A 369 -5.07 19.23 2.76
CA GLU A 369 -6.12 18.83 3.71
C GLU A 369 -5.53 18.24 4.99
N TYR A 370 -4.50 17.39 4.87
CA TYR A 370 -3.88 16.62 5.95
C TYR A 370 -2.35 16.82 5.98
N PRO A 371 -1.86 17.97 6.45
CA PRO A 371 -0.43 18.31 6.35
C PRO A 371 0.50 17.35 7.12
N ASN A 372 -0.01 16.71 8.16
CA ASN A 372 0.74 15.77 9.02
C ASN A 372 0.51 14.30 8.65
N PHE A 373 -0.33 14.02 7.66
CA PHE A 373 -0.57 12.66 7.14
C PHE A 373 0.60 12.21 6.26
N ASN A 374 0.82 10.90 6.14
CA ASN A 374 1.87 10.38 5.30
C ASN A 374 1.36 9.37 4.25
N VAL A 375 1.98 9.44 3.09
CA VAL A 375 1.77 8.50 1.99
C VAL A 375 3.13 7.97 1.58
N VAL A 376 3.25 6.65 1.44
CA VAL A 376 4.39 6.00 0.81
C VAL A 376 3.99 5.50 -0.58
N GLY A 377 4.74 5.90 -1.60
CA GLY A 377 4.58 5.37 -2.96
C GLY A 377 5.49 4.18 -3.21
N GLU A 378 4.94 3.15 -3.81
CA GLU A 378 5.76 2.06 -4.30
C GLU A 378 6.53 2.51 -5.53
N THR A 379 7.85 2.63 -5.38
CA THR A 379 8.80 3.07 -6.42
C THR A 379 9.76 1.93 -6.70
N TRP A 380 9.31 0.91 -7.42
CA TRP A 380 10.07 -0.33 -7.62
C TRP A 380 11.20 -0.16 -8.65
N VAL A 381 12.25 0.50 -8.21
CA VAL A 381 13.51 0.63 -8.94
C VAL A 381 14.69 0.42 -7.99
N THR A 382 15.73 -0.24 -8.45
CA THR A 382 16.91 -0.58 -7.64
C THR A 382 18.00 0.48 -7.69
N GLU A 383 17.81 1.55 -8.47
CA GLU A 383 18.75 2.67 -8.56
C GLU A 383 18.27 3.84 -7.71
N PRO A 384 19.05 4.28 -6.71
CA PRO A 384 18.62 5.33 -5.77
C PRO A 384 18.25 6.65 -6.43
N ALA A 385 18.88 7.01 -7.54
CA ALA A 385 18.58 8.26 -8.25
C ALA A 385 17.15 8.27 -8.82
N TYR A 386 16.67 7.12 -9.30
CA TYR A 386 15.30 7.01 -9.82
C TYR A 386 14.28 7.03 -8.68
N THR A 387 14.58 6.37 -7.56
CA THR A 387 13.72 6.41 -6.37
C THR A 387 13.66 7.83 -5.81
N ALA A 388 14.79 8.52 -5.69
CA ALA A 388 14.87 9.89 -5.18
C ALA A 388 14.08 10.89 -6.04
N ALA A 389 13.96 10.66 -7.35
CA ALA A 389 13.18 11.51 -8.24
C ALA A 389 11.69 11.61 -7.87
N TRP A 390 11.17 10.64 -7.10
CA TRP A 390 9.78 10.62 -6.65
C TRP A 390 9.56 11.22 -5.26
N GLN A 391 10.60 11.59 -4.53
CA GLN A 391 10.41 12.22 -3.23
C GLN A 391 10.15 13.72 -3.37
N GLN A 392 9.24 14.27 -2.57
CA GLN A 392 8.93 15.70 -2.52
C GLN A 392 10.20 16.56 -2.40
N GLY A 393 10.30 17.59 -3.24
CA GLY A 393 11.40 18.52 -3.23
C GLY A 393 12.72 17.98 -3.83
N SER A 394 12.69 16.85 -4.50
CA SER A 394 13.88 16.23 -5.10
C SER A 394 14.52 17.11 -6.18
N ALA A 395 15.82 17.33 -6.07
CA ALA A 395 16.60 18.08 -7.06
C ALA A 395 16.80 17.32 -8.39
N VAL A 396 16.57 16.00 -8.40
CA VAL A 396 16.69 15.15 -9.60
C VAL A 396 15.34 14.88 -10.26
N ALA A 397 14.24 15.35 -9.66
CA ALA A 397 12.90 15.23 -10.23
C ALA A 397 12.70 16.21 -11.41
N ARG A 398 11.92 15.78 -12.41
CA ARG A 398 11.42 16.67 -13.46
C ARG A 398 10.24 17.52 -13.00
N GLN A 399 9.46 16.97 -12.08
CA GLN A 399 8.27 17.55 -11.48
C GLN A 399 8.22 17.13 -10.03
N ASP A 400 7.86 18.04 -9.12
CA ASP A 400 7.65 17.69 -7.72
C ASP A 400 6.40 16.81 -7.60
N SER A 401 6.57 15.63 -7.06
CA SER A 401 5.48 14.67 -6.81
C SER A 401 4.65 15.03 -5.58
N HIS A 402 5.16 15.89 -4.70
CA HIS A 402 4.64 16.15 -3.35
C HIS A 402 4.56 14.90 -2.45
N LEU A 403 5.15 13.78 -2.86
CA LEU A 403 5.17 12.51 -2.14
C LEU A 403 6.25 12.52 -1.06
N LYS A 404 5.87 12.37 0.21
CA LYS A 404 6.80 12.47 1.33
C LYS A 404 7.70 11.24 1.46
N THR A 405 7.16 10.06 1.21
CA THR A 405 7.84 8.78 1.43
C THR A 405 7.86 7.92 0.18
N VAL A 406 9.01 7.33 -0.11
CA VAL A 406 9.25 6.39 -1.22
C VAL A 406 9.77 5.08 -0.69
N MET A 407 9.52 3.94 -1.38
CA MET A 407 10.02 2.62 -1.00
C MET A 407 11.46 2.40 -1.48
N ASP A 408 12.34 1.94 -0.60
CA ASP A 408 13.78 1.73 -0.86
C ASP A 408 14.07 0.33 -1.42
N PHE A 409 13.67 0.08 -2.66
CA PHE A 409 14.04 -1.15 -3.36
C PHE A 409 15.55 -1.25 -3.63
N ALA A 410 16.27 -0.15 -3.60
CA ALA A 410 17.73 -0.15 -3.72
C ALA A 410 18.40 -0.74 -2.47
N PHE A 411 17.90 -0.44 -1.28
CA PHE A 411 18.37 -1.08 -0.04
C PHE A 411 18.00 -2.56 -0.03
N TYR A 412 16.75 -2.90 -0.40
CA TYR A 412 16.29 -4.29 -0.52
C TYR A 412 17.24 -5.10 -1.43
N ASP A 413 17.52 -4.60 -2.61
CA ASP A 413 18.39 -5.30 -3.58
C ASP A 413 19.78 -5.54 -3.01
N ARG A 414 20.41 -4.49 -2.47
CA ARG A 414 21.76 -4.56 -1.93
C ARG A 414 21.91 -5.47 -0.71
N ILE A 415 20.96 -5.45 0.22
CA ILE A 415 21.02 -6.29 1.42
C ILE A 415 20.79 -7.76 1.08
N ASN A 416 19.96 -8.06 0.09
CA ASN A 416 19.76 -9.42 -0.39
C ASN A 416 20.95 -9.94 -1.21
N GLN A 417 21.63 -9.09 -1.98
CA GLN A 417 22.89 -9.45 -2.65
C GLN A 417 24.03 -9.68 -1.64
N ALA A 418 24.10 -8.85 -0.60
CA ALA A 418 25.13 -8.98 0.44
C ALA A 418 25.01 -10.28 1.24
N LYS A 419 23.82 -10.87 1.25
CA LYS A 419 23.59 -12.13 1.96
C LYS A 419 24.43 -13.28 1.37
N GLY A 420 25.30 -13.87 2.21
CA GLY A 420 26.16 -14.97 1.80
C GLY A 420 27.46 -14.55 1.12
N GLU A 421 27.68 -13.24 0.94
CA GLU A 421 28.99 -12.72 0.50
C GLU A 421 29.87 -12.39 1.70
N GLU A 422 31.18 -12.52 1.53
CA GLU A 422 32.17 -12.07 2.53
C GLU A 422 32.42 -10.56 2.38
N THR A 423 32.59 -9.86 3.50
CA THR A 423 32.80 -8.39 3.53
C THR A 423 34.31 -8.06 3.55
N ASP A 424 35.13 -8.82 2.88
CA ASP A 424 36.57 -8.60 2.74
C ASP A 424 36.98 -8.06 1.36
N ASP A 425 36.05 -8.10 0.39
CA ASP A 425 36.17 -7.50 -0.94
C ASP A 425 35.53 -6.10 -0.98
N TRP A 426 36.05 -5.23 -1.85
CA TRP A 426 35.60 -3.83 -1.97
C TRP A 426 34.16 -3.67 -2.46
N TRP A 427 33.58 -4.68 -3.08
CA TRP A 427 32.28 -4.61 -3.76
C TRP A 427 31.26 -5.60 -3.20
N GLN A 428 31.66 -6.48 -2.30
CA GLN A 428 30.82 -7.56 -1.79
C GLN A 428 30.41 -7.33 -0.33
N GLY A 429 29.44 -8.13 0.11
CA GLY A 429 28.94 -8.08 1.47
C GLY A 429 28.44 -6.69 1.86
N PHE A 430 28.80 -6.22 3.04
CA PHE A 430 28.32 -4.92 3.53
C PHE A 430 28.91 -3.70 2.80
N ASN A 431 29.92 -3.87 1.93
CA ASN A 431 30.34 -2.79 1.04
C ASN A 431 29.21 -2.35 0.11
N ARG A 432 28.29 -3.27 -0.29
CA ARG A 432 27.08 -2.93 -1.06
C ARG A 432 26.19 -1.97 -0.30
N ILE A 433 26.03 -2.17 1.01
CA ILE A 433 25.20 -1.32 1.86
C ILE A 433 25.89 0.03 2.09
N TYR A 434 27.19 0.02 2.42
CA TYR A 434 27.99 1.23 2.55
C TYR A 434 27.83 2.11 1.29
N ASN A 435 28.07 1.55 0.11
CA ASN A 435 27.95 2.25 -1.16
C ASN A 435 26.50 2.69 -1.45
N GLY A 436 25.51 1.93 -1.00
CA GLY A 436 24.08 2.28 -1.15
C GLY A 436 23.68 3.50 -0.34
N LEU A 437 24.08 3.55 0.93
CA LEU A 437 23.76 4.66 1.84
C LEU A 437 24.48 5.97 1.48
N VAL A 438 25.55 5.92 0.68
CA VAL A 438 26.19 7.12 0.13
C VAL A 438 25.19 7.96 -0.66
N TYR A 439 24.25 7.34 -1.36
CA TYR A 439 23.25 8.04 -2.18
C TYR A 439 22.19 8.81 -1.36
N ASP A 440 22.26 8.80 -0.02
CA ASP A 440 21.35 9.58 0.81
C ASP A 440 21.38 11.08 0.50
N TYR A 441 22.45 11.60 -0.10
CA TYR A 441 22.52 12.99 -0.56
C TYR A 441 21.53 13.33 -1.68
N LEU A 442 20.99 12.33 -2.38
CA LEU A 442 19.96 12.52 -3.43
C LEU A 442 18.56 12.76 -2.86
N TYR A 443 18.32 12.29 -1.63
CA TYR A 443 17.01 12.40 -1.00
C TYR A 443 16.91 13.68 -0.18
N PRO A 444 15.91 14.54 -0.42
CA PRO A 444 15.65 15.68 0.47
C PRO A 444 15.40 15.24 1.93
N HIS A 445 14.77 14.09 2.10
CA HIS A 445 14.35 13.54 3.40
C HIS A 445 14.72 12.05 3.52
N PRO A 446 16.02 11.70 3.72
CA PRO A 446 16.42 10.28 3.82
C PRO A 446 15.75 9.54 4.98
N GLU A 447 15.38 10.25 6.07
CA GLU A 447 14.59 9.70 7.18
C GLU A 447 13.17 9.30 6.80
N SER A 448 12.66 9.82 5.68
CA SER A 448 11.33 9.52 5.14
C SER A 448 11.36 8.50 4.00
N VAL A 449 12.47 7.79 3.82
CA VAL A 449 12.57 6.66 2.88
C VAL A 449 12.21 5.37 3.61
N MET A 450 11.29 4.58 3.07
CA MET A 450 10.83 3.33 3.71
C MET A 450 11.67 2.15 3.20
N ALA A 451 12.51 1.61 4.08
CA ALA A 451 13.37 0.47 3.80
C ALA A 451 12.75 -0.85 4.27
N PHE A 452 13.11 -1.93 3.59
CA PHE A 452 12.67 -3.29 3.89
C PHE A 452 13.71 -4.30 3.39
N ILE A 453 13.64 -5.54 3.90
CA ILE A 453 14.50 -6.64 3.47
C ILE A 453 13.75 -7.71 2.69
N GLU A 454 12.43 -7.72 2.81
CA GLU A 454 11.48 -8.60 2.13
C GLU A 454 10.08 -8.00 2.17
N ASN A 455 9.21 -8.35 1.23
CA ASN A 455 7.80 -8.04 1.24
C ASN A 455 6.99 -9.12 0.48
N HIS A 456 5.70 -8.88 0.23
CA HIS A 456 4.81 -9.84 -0.43
C HIS A 456 5.10 -10.05 -1.93
N ASP A 457 5.92 -9.19 -2.54
CA ASP A 457 6.29 -9.23 -3.95
C ASP A 457 7.71 -9.72 -4.20
N THR A 458 8.45 -10.02 -3.13
CA THR A 458 9.84 -10.44 -3.20
C THR A 458 10.03 -11.82 -2.59
N ASP A 459 11.17 -12.44 -2.84
CA ASP A 459 11.57 -13.61 -2.06
C ASP A 459 11.63 -13.26 -0.57
N ARG A 460 11.31 -14.22 0.30
CA ARG A 460 11.63 -14.09 1.73
C ARG A 460 13.14 -13.95 1.90
N PHE A 461 13.59 -13.18 2.87
CA PHE A 461 15.03 -12.98 3.10
C PHE A 461 15.76 -14.30 3.35
N LEU A 462 15.14 -15.21 4.06
CA LEU A 462 15.69 -16.55 4.29
C LEU A 462 15.68 -17.42 3.01
N GLY A 463 14.90 -17.06 1.99
CA GLY A 463 14.73 -17.89 0.78
C GLY A 463 14.22 -19.29 1.15
N ASN A 464 14.93 -20.34 0.72
CA ASN A 464 14.70 -21.72 1.13
C ASN A 464 15.62 -22.17 2.27
N GLY A 465 16.41 -21.22 2.84
CA GLY A 465 17.40 -21.49 3.89
C GLY A 465 16.89 -21.14 5.29
N ARG A 466 17.84 -21.12 6.22
CA ARG A 466 17.61 -20.78 7.62
C ARG A 466 18.78 -19.97 8.22
N ASP A 467 19.40 -19.10 7.43
CA ASP A 467 20.52 -18.27 7.89
C ASP A 467 20.02 -17.14 8.81
N THR A 468 19.79 -17.49 10.06
CA THR A 468 19.31 -16.55 11.08
C THR A 468 20.36 -15.50 11.47
N LEU A 469 21.66 -15.76 11.26
CA LEU A 469 22.70 -14.77 11.53
C LEU A 469 22.65 -13.65 10.48
N ALA A 470 22.52 -13.99 9.19
CA ALA A 470 22.32 -13.01 8.13
C ALA A 470 21.02 -12.20 8.35
N LEU A 471 19.94 -12.87 8.76
CA LEU A 471 18.67 -12.20 9.05
C LEU A 471 18.82 -11.17 10.18
N LYS A 472 19.51 -11.53 11.28
CA LYS A 472 19.78 -10.60 12.39
C LYS A 472 20.64 -9.42 11.95
N GLN A 473 21.65 -9.63 11.10
CA GLN A 473 22.47 -8.56 10.54
C GLN A 473 21.63 -7.58 9.70
N ALA A 474 20.78 -8.11 8.81
CA ALA A 474 19.91 -7.30 7.96
C ALA A 474 18.89 -6.51 8.79
N LEU A 475 18.24 -7.14 9.78
CA LEU A 475 17.28 -6.48 10.68
C LEU A 475 17.96 -5.45 11.60
N ALA A 476 19.19 -5.70 12.06
CA ALA A 476 19.94 -4.72 12.84
C ALA A 476 20.16 -3.43 12.04
N LEU A 477 20.59 -3.55 10.77
CA LEU A 477 20.71 -2.39 9.89
C LEU A 477 19.37 -1.73 9.65
N LEU A 478 18.37 -2.48 9.19
CA LEU A 478 17.03 -1.96 8.88
C LEU A 478 16.47 -1.12 10.04
N LEU A 479 16.64 -1.57 11.29
CA LEU A 479 16.04 -0.94 12.46
C LEU A 479 16.90 0.18 13.08
N THR A 480 18.17 0.32 12.68
CA THR A 480 19.07 1.33 13.27
C THR A 480 19.53 2.43 12.32
N ILE A 481 19.47 2.21 11.00
CA ILE A 481 19.77 3.25 10.02
C ILE A 481 18.67 4.33 9.93
N ARG A 482 18.95 5.45 9.26
CA ARG A 482 18.04 6.58 9.10
C ARG A 482 17.00 6.28 8.03
N ARG A 483 16.00 5.45 8.37
CA ARG A 483 14.91 5.01 7.47
C ARG A 483 13.61 4.80 8.27
N ILE A 484 12.49 4.70 7.56
CA ILE A 484 11.26 4.10 8.06
C ILE A 484 11.35 2.60 7.81
N PRO A 485 11.45 1.74 8.82
CA PRO A 485 11.54 0.30 8.60
C PRO A 485 10.18 -0.33 8.34
N GLN A 486 10.14 -1.24 7.36
CA GLN A 486 9.02 -2.14 7.12
C GLN A 486 9.44 -3.58 7.36
N LEU A 487 8.69 -4.30 8.17
CA LEU A 487 8.78 -5.74 8.39
C LEU A 487 7.66 -6.44 7.61
N TYR A 488 7.93 -7.64 7.14
CA TYR A 488 6.93 -8.51 6.53
C TYR A 488 6.46 -9.57 7.52
N TYR A 489 5.14 -9.86 7.58
CA TYR A 489 4.61 -10.81 8.55
C TYR A 489 5.35 -12.15 8.51
N GLY A 490 5.65 -12.68 9.70
CA GLY A 490 6.33 -13.96 9.86
C GLY A 490 7.86 -13.90 9.77
N THR A 491 8.47 -12.73 9.48
CA THR A 491 9.93 -12.55 9.59
C THR A 491 10.42 -12.87 11.00
N GLU A 492 9.66 -12.47 12.00
CA GLU A 492 9.95 -12.67 13.45
C GLU A 492 9.88 -14.13 13.90
N VAL A 493 9.19 -14.97 13.12
CA VAL A 493 9.05 -16.42 13.38
C VAL A 493 9.68 -17.26 12.27
N LEU A 494 10.65 -16.68 11.55
CA LEU A 494 11.49 -17.37 10.58
C LEU A 494 10.74 -17.98 9.39
N MET A 495 9.61 -17.40 8.97
CA MET A 495 8.95 -17.80 7.74
C MET A 495 9.90 -17.62 6.56
N ASN A 496 9.91 -18.59 5.66
CA ASN A 496 10.76 -18.62 4.49
C ASN A 496 9.94 -18.87 3.22
N GLY A 497 10.56 -18.75 2.05
CA GLY A 497 9.90 -18.98 0.77
C GLY A 497 10.60 -18.27 -0.38
N THR A 498 10.30 -18.73 -1.60
CA THR A 498 10.83 -18.13 -2.84
C THR A 498 9.73 -18.08 -3.91
N LYS A 499 9.75 -17.03 -4.73
CA LYS A 499 8.82 -16.83 -5.86
C LYS A 499 9.09 -17.75 -7.05
N ARG A 500 10.14 -18.56 -7.03
CA ARG A 500 10.52 -19.41 -8.19
C ARG A 500 9.40 -20.32 -8.71
N VAL A 501 8.43 -20.65 -7.87
CA VAL A 501 7.28 -21.48 -8.23
C VAL A 501 6.05 -20.60 -8.45
N THR A 502 5.59 -19.91 -7.42
CA THR A 502 4.50 -18.94 -7.48
C THR A 502 4.67 -17.90 -6.37
N ASP A 503 4.00 -16.75 -6.50
CA ASP A 503 3.93 -15.74 -5.44
C ASP A 503 3.37 -16.29 -4.12
N GLY A 504 2.46 -17.26 -4.19
CA GLY A 504 1.88 -17.90 -3.01
C GLY A 504 2.90 -18.55 -2.06
N HIS A 505 4.10 -18.92 -2.57
CA HIS A 505 5.16 -19.50 -1.72
C HIS A 505 5.85 -18.48 -0.80
N VAL A 506 5.79 -17.21 -1.12
CA VAL A 506 6.24 -16.13 -0.21
C VAL A 506 5.11 -15.55 0.60
N ARG A 507 3.86 -15.95 0.29
CA ARG A 507 2.60 -15.49 0.88
C ARG A 507 1.91 -16.63 1.66
N CYS A 508 2.69 -17.46 2.36
CA CYS A 508 2.19 -18.56 3.17
C CYS A 508 1.36 -18.05 4.36
N ASP A 509 0.50 -18.91 4.89
CA ASP A 509 -0.27 -18.64 6.10
C ASP A 509 0.65 -18.39 7.30
N PHE A 510 0.26 -17.45 8.15
CA PHE A 510 0.91 -17.27 9.45
C PHE A 510 0.59 -18.48 10.34
N PRO A 511 1.59 -19.15 10.94
CA PRO A 511 1.37 -20.36 11.72
C PRO A 511 0.50 -20.11 12.96
N GLY A 512 -0.62 -20.82 13.05
CA GLY A 512 -1.59 -20.67 14.13
C GLY A 512 -2.71 -19.68 13.84
N GLY A 513 -2.74 -19.09 12.62
CA GLY A 513 -3.77 -18.13 12.21
C GLY A 513 -5.09 -18.78 11.81
N PHE A 514 -5.14 -20.10 11.62
CA PHE A 514 -6.30 -20.74 11.02
C PHE A 514 -6.79 -21.94 11.84
N PRO A 515 -8.09 -22.22 11.82
CA PRO A 515 -8.63 -23.41 12.48
C PRO A 515 -7.93 -24.68 12.00
N GLY A 516 -7.52 -25.53 12.96
CA GLY A 516 -6.86 -26.80 12.68
C GLY A 516 -5.33 -26.71 12.56
N ASP A 517 -4.73 -25.53 12.67
CA ASP A 517 -3.28 -25.40 12.72
C ASP A 517 -2.72 -26.11 13.98
N THR A 518 -1.70 -26.94 13.76
CA THR A 518 -1.02 -27.69 14.84
C THR A 518 0.20 -26.91 15.39
N HIS A 519 0.68 -25.91 14.65
CA HIS A 519 1.74 -25.01 15.04
C HIS A 519 1.15 -23.61 15.25
N ASN A 520 1.42 -22.98 16.39
CA ASN A 520 0.90 -21.67 16.73
C ASN A 520 2.05 -20.71 17.10
N ALA A 521 2.44 -19.84 16.18
CA ALA A 521 3.51 -18.90 16.40
C ALA A 521 3.07 -17.61 17.13
N PHE A 522 1.79 -17.44 17.43
CA PHE A 522 1.33 -16.30 18.23
C PHE A 522 1.74 -16.40 19.70
N THR A 523 1.95 -17.60 20.22
CA THR A 523 2.25 -17.82 21.64
C THR A 523 3.67 -18.38 21.85
N PRO A 524 4.34 -18.06 22.98
CA PRO A 524 5.67 -18.60 23.28
C PRO A 524 5.72 -20.14 23.33
N GLU A 525 4.64 -20.75 23.81
CA GLU A 525 4.51 -22.21 23.96
C GLU A 525 4.36 -22.91 22.62
N GLY A 526 3.71 -22.22 21.65
CA GLY A 526 3.50 -22.76 20.32
C GLY A 526 4.69 -22.53 19.37
N ARG A 527 5.59 -21.60 19.69
CA ARG A 527 6.80 -21.35 18.91
C ARG A 527 7.86 -22.42 19.16
N THR A 528 8.60 -22.80 18.15
CA THR A 528 9.85 -23.56 18.31
C THR A 528 10.90 -22.73 19.08
N LYS A 529 11.95 -23.39 19.56
CA LYS A 529 13.05 -22.67 20.22
C LYS A 529 13.67 -21.61 19.31
N ALA A 530 13.90 -21.92 18.04
CA ALA A 530 14.50 -21.00 17.08
C ALA A 530 13.61 -19.77 16.82
N GLU A 531 12.31 -19.99 16.70
CA GLU A 531 11.32 -18.90 16.54
C GLU A 531 11.27 -18.02 17.80
N ASN A 532 11.25 -18.60 18.99
CA ASN A 532 11.29 -17.84 20.24
C ASN A 532 12.59 -17.03 20.38
N ASP A 533 13.74 -17.61 20.02
CA ASP A 533 15.02 -16.92 20.04
C ASP A 533 15.04 -15.71 19.07
N MET A 534 14.46 -15.88 17.88
CA MET A 534 14.37 -14.80 16.88
C MET A 534 13.34 -13.73 17.30
N TYR A 535 12.17 -14.15 17.72
CA TYR A 535 11.10 -13.25 18.19
C TYR A 535 11.61 -12.39 19.37
N SER A 536 12.23 -13.01 20.36
CA SER A 536 12.74 -12.30 21.54
C SER A 536 13.84 -11.31 21.19
N TRP A 537 14.75 -11.68 20.28
CA TRP A 537 15.80 -10.82 19.79
C TRP A 537 15.23 -9.59 19.07
N LEU A 538 14.30 -9.81 18.13
CA LEU A 538 13.68 -8.75 17.36
C LEU A 538 12.82 -7.85 18.23
N ARG A 539 12.02 -8.43 19.14
CA ARG A 539 11.21 -7.73 20.12
C ARG A 539 12.06 -6.77 20.98
N THR A 540 13.21 -7.22 21.45
CA THR A 540 14.13 -6.39 22.23
C THR A 540 14.58 -5.16 21.44
N LEU A 541 14.96 -5.34 20.18
CA LEU A 541 15.41 -4.24 19.32
C LEU A 541 14.27 -3.29 18.94
N LEU A 542 13.08 -3.82 18.69
CA LEU A 542 11.88 -3.01 18.38
C LEU A 542 11.48 -2.15 19.58
N HIS A 543 11.43 -2.70 20.78
CA HIS A 543 11.14 -1.94 22.01
C HIS A 543 12.23 -0.91 22.32
N TYR A 544 13.50 -1.22 22.09
CA TYR A 544 14.59 -0.26 22.22
C TYR A 544 14.41 0.93 21.26
N ARG A 545 13.92 0.66 20.03
CA ARG A 545 13.68 1.69 19.02
C ARG A 545 12.51 2.61 19.37
N GLN A 546 11.46 2.09 20.02
CA GLN A 546 10.22 2.85 20.30
C GLN A 546 10.51 4.15 21.07
N GLY A 547 10.16 5.28 20.46
CA GLY A 547 10.34 6.61 21.06
C GLY A 547 11.79 7.01 21.34
N ASN A 548 12.80 6.24 20.89
CA ASN A 548 14.20 6.52 21.17
C ASN A 548 14.75 7.62 20.24
N PRO A 549 15.03 8.84 20.77
CA PRO A 549 15.52 9.95 19.95
C PRO A 549 16.87 9.64 19.27
N LEU A 550 17.67 8.77 19.86
CA LEU A 550 18.95 8.37 19.30
C LEU A 550 18.80 7.74 17.91
N ILE A 551 17.77 6.93 17.70
CA ILE A 551 17.45 6.35 16.40
C ILE A 551 16.63 7.31 15.53
N ILE A 552 15.62 7.98 16.11
CA ILE A 552 14.65 8.80 15.36
C ILE A 552 15.28 10.10 14.86
N GLN A 553 16.06 10.80 15.73
CA GLN A 553 16.60 12.13 15.48
C GLN A 553 18.12 12.13 15.32
N GLY A 554 18.80 11.05 15.71
CA GLY A 554 20.25 10.97 15.73
C GLY A 554 20.88 11.19 14.35
N SER A 555 22.01 11.87 14.32
CA SER A 555 22.88 11.90 13.14
C SER A 555 23.41 10.50 12.84
N GLN A 556 23.68 10.22 11.57
CA GLN A 556 24.25 8.95 11.14
C GLN A 556 25.68 9.15 10.65
N THR A 557 26.57 8.26 11.08
CA THR A 557 27.93 8.13 10.55
C THR A 557 28.14 6.67 10.17
N GLN A 558 28.62 6.40 8.97
CA GLN A 558 29.00 5.05 8.55
C GLN A 558 30.49 4.99 8.29
N PHE A 559 31.09 3.84 8.57
CA PHE A 559 32.50 3.58 8.31
C PHE A 559 32.64 2.61 7.16
N ILE A 560 33.61 2.84 6.27
CA ILE A 560 33.97 1.84 5.26
C ILE A 560 34.27 0.52 5.96
N PRO A 561 33.69 -0.61 5.52
CA PRO A 561 34.00 -1.92 6.09
C PRO A 561 35.50 -2.16 6.17
N TYR A 562 35.97 -2.61 7.32
CA TYR A 562 37.40 -2.82 7.61
C TYR A 562 37.63 -4.18 8.23
N LYS A 563 38.47 -4.99 7.63
CA LYS A 563 38.75 -6.38 8.08
C LYS A 563 37.46 -7.17 8.29
N GLY A 564 36.52 -7.03 7.33
CA GLY A 564 35.22 -7.72 7.39
C GLY A 564 34.19 -7.11 8.33
N VAL A 565 34.52 -6.06 9.10
CA VAL A 565 33.61 -5.44 10.05
C VAL A 565 33.04 -4.16 9.49
N TYR A 566 31.68 -4.08 9.46
CA TYR A 566 30.93 -2.88 9.10
C TYR A 566 30.34 -2.23 10.34
N VAL A 567 30.49 -0.91 10.48
CA VAL A 567 30.00 -0.13 11.61
C VAL A 567 29.19 1.06 11.14
N VAL A 568 27.98 1.21 11.71
CA VAL A 568 27.13 2.38 11.57
C VAL A 568 26.87 2.96 12.96
N ALA A 569 27.10 4.27 13.11
CA ALA A 569 26.86 5.00 14.35
C ALA A 569 25.64 5.89 14.23
N ARG A 570 24.82 5.95 15.29
CA ARG A 570 23.78 6.98 15.51
C ARG A 570 24.16 7.80 16.72
N ARG A 571 24.09 9.14 16.64
CA ARG A 571 24.47 10.04 17.74
C ARG A 571 23.41 11.08 18.01
N HIS A 572 23.00 11.23 19.26
CA HIS A 572 22.04 12.24 19.70
C HIS A 572 22.27 12.60 21.18
N ALA A 573 22.35 13.91 21.49
CA ALA A 573 22.40 14.45 22.84
C ALA A 573 23.47 13.76 23.75
N GLY A 574 24.66 13.52 23.20
CA GLY A 574 25.79 12.92 23.94
C GLY A 574 25.74 11.38 24.03
N ARG A 575 24.69 10.72 23.56
CA ARG A 575 24.59 9.26 23.46
C ARG A 575 25.01 8.78 22.07
N THR A 576 25.58 7.62 22.01
CA THR A 576 26.00 6.96 20.76
C THR A 576 25.53 5.51 20.74
N LEU A 577 24.89 5.10 19.63
CA LEU A 577 24.58 3.71 19.30
C LEU A 577 25.51 3.27 18.18
N LEU A 578 26.20 2.14 18.35
CA LEU A 578 26.95 1.50 17.27
C LEU A 578 26.26 0.19 16.87
N THR A 579 25.91 0.07 15.61
CA THR A 579 25.54 -1.21 14.98
C THR A 579 26.78 -1.77 14.30
N ILE A 580 27.27 -2.89 14.81
CA ILE A 580 28.53 -3.52 14.46
C ILE A 580 28.23 -4.89 13.88
N LEU A 581 28.69 -5.15 12.66
CA LEU A 581 28.42 -6.39 11.93
C LEU A 581 29.76 -7.01 11.48
N ASN A 582 30.02 -8.22 11.93
CA ASN A 582 31.06 -9.05 11.33
C ASN A 582 30.48 -9.73 10.07
N GLY A 583 30.83 -9.24 8.91
CA GLY A 583 30.34 -9.75 7.61
C GLY A 583 31.19 -10.89 7.06
N THR A 584 31.94 -11.62 7.92
CA THR A 584 32.76 -12.75 7.50
C THR A 584 32.41 -14.03 8.25
N SER A 585 32.75 -15.16 7.68
CA SER A 585 32.62 -16.50 8.26
C SER A 585 33.72 -16.82 9.29
N SER A 586 34.62 -15.86 9.56
CA SER A 586 35.72 -15.96 10.52
C SER A 586 35.56 -14.95 11.67
N PRO A 587 36.19 -15.20 12.84
CA PRO A 587 36.29 -14.18 13.87
C PRO A 587 37.01 -12.94 13.36
N ALA A 588 36.54 -11.75 13.75
CA ALA A 588 37.13 -10.48 13.34
C ALA A 588 37.28 -9.53 14.53
N PRO A 589 38.34 -8.70 14.60
CA PRO A 589 38.48 -7.70 15.66
C PRO A 589 37.73 -6.42 15.30
N LEU A 590 36.92 -5.91 16.22
CA LEU A 590 36.49 -4.52 16.20
C LEU A 590 37.65 -3.68 16.75
N SER A 591 38.35 -2.97 15.89
CA SER A 591 39.45 -2.09 16.30
C SER A 591 38.91 -0.81 16.94
N VAL A 592 38.91 -0.72 18.27
CA VAL A 592 38.38 0.44 19.02
C VAL A 592 39.06 1.74 18.59
N ALA A 593 40.35 1.73 18.36
CA ALA A 593 41.11 2.92 17.92
C ALA A 593 40.63 3.46 16.57
N ARG A 594 40.17 2.59 15.65
CA ARG A 594 39.62 3.04 14.35
C ARG A 594 38.33 3.84 14.49
N TYR A 595 37.54 3.54 15.51
CA TYR A 595 36.24 4.16 15.74
C TYR A 595 36.25 5.23 16.84
N ALA A 596 37.46 5.70 17.22
CA ALA A 596 37.67 6.73 18.26
C ALA A 596 36.87 8.02 18.02
N GLU A 597 36.58 8.37 16.73
CA GLU A 597 35.75 9.52 16.37
C GLU A 597 34.35 9.46 17.01
N VAL A 598 33.77 8.26 17.14
CA VAL A 598 32.43 8.04 17.69
C VAL A 598 32.43 7.45 19.08
N ILE A 599 33.48 6.72 19.48
CA ILE A 599 33.66 6.15 20.83
C ILE A 599 34.13 7.21 21.83
N GLY A 600 34.97 8.15 21.38
CA GLY A 600 35.50 9.20 22.26
C GLY A 600 36.33 8.65 23.41
N GLN A 601 35.99 9.06 24.63
CA GLN A 601 36.66 8.64 25.88
C GLN A 601 35.90 7.51 26.61
N HIS A 602 34.87 6.93 25.99
CA HIS A 602 34.12 5.86 26.61
C HIS A 602 34.94 4.59 26.68
N THR A 603 35.04 4.00 27.90
CA THR A 603 35.76 2.76 28.16
C THR A 603 34.85 1.54 28.22
N THR A 604 33.55 1.75 28.30
CA THR A 604 32.54 0.69 28.36
C THR A 604 31.33 1.08 27.55
N ALA A 605 30.61 0.07 27.06
CA ALA A 605 29.31 0.21 26.39
C ALA A 605 28.35 -0.89 26.85
N THR A 606 27.06 -0.69 26.67
CA THR A 606 26.05 -1.72 26.97
C THR A 606 25.58 -2.35 25.67
N ASP A 607 25.67 -3.67 25.53
CA ASP A 607 25.00 -4.41 24.46
C ASP A 607 23.47 -4.34 24.69
N ILE A 608 22.76 -3.72 23.79
CA ILE A 608 21.30 -3.48 23.96
C ILE A 608 20.46 -4.75 23.90
N ILE A 609 20.97 -5.83 23.29
CA ILE A 609 20.25 -7.09 23.17
C ILE A 609 20.42 -7.94 24.44
N THR A 610 21.62 -8.00 25.00
CA THR A 610 21.92 -8.88 26.14
C THR A 610 22.03 -8.16 27.47
N GLY A 611 22.13 -6.83 27.47
CA GLY A 611 22.37 -6.01 28.66
C GLY A 611 23.82 -6.12 29.19
N ARG A 612 24.72 -6.84 28.54
CA ARG A 612 26.10 -7.03 28.97
C ARG A 612 26.92 -5.78 28.75
N GLN A 613 27.84 -5.52 29.67
CA GLN A 613 28.87 -4.50 29.52
C GLN A 613 29.97 -5.02 28.58
N ILE A 614 30.35 -4.18 27.62
CA ILE A 614 31.41 -4.42 26.66
C ILE A 614 32.59 -3.48 27.04
N ASP A 615 33.76 -4.05 27.24
CA ASP A 615 34.98 -3.29 27.47
C ASP A 615 35.51 -2.70 26.17
N LEU A 616 35.64 -1.39 26.11
CA LEU A 616 36.14 -0.62 24.96
C LEU A 616 37.60 -0.12 25.18
N THR A 617 38.25 -0.55 26.22
CA THR A 617 39.70 -0.22 26.44
C THR A 617 40.65 -1.00 25.54
N HIS A 618 40.15 -2.08 24.94
CA HIS A 618 40.84 -2.96 24.02
C HIS A 618 39.95 -3.31 22.81
N ASP A 619 40.58 -3.82 21.74
CA ASP A 619 39.83 -4.33 20.58
C ASP A 619 38.88 -5.45 21.01
N VAL A 620 37.63 -5.40 20.52
CA VAL A 620 36.59 -6.37 20.85
C VAL A 620 36.60 -7.52 19.85
N ALA A 621 36.73 -8.75 20.32
CA ALA A 621 36.70 -9.94 19.48
C ALA A 621 35.23 -10.22 19.09
N LEU A 622 34.92 -10.23 17.78
CA LEU A 622 33.63 -10.60 17.22
C LEU A 622 33.69 -12.05 16.73
N THR A 623 32.66 -12.81 17.06
CA THR A 623 32.48 -14.15 16.50
C THR A 623 32.08 -14.08 15.01
N PRO A 624 32.20 -15.18 14.25
CA PRO A 624 31.73 -15.23 12.86
C PRO A 624 30.28 -14.74 12.70
N ARG A 625 30.04 -13.87 11.73
CA ARG A 625 28.71 -13.36 11.42
C ARG A 625 27.97 -12.70 12.59
N GLN A 626 28.68 -12.24 13.59
CA GLN A 626 28.11 -11.61 14.77
C GLN A 626 27.46 -10.26 14.45
N THR A 627 26.26 -10.06 15.01
CA THR A 627 25.63 -8.75 15.18
C THR A 627 25.85 -8.30 16.61
N LEU A 628 26.44 -7.11 16.80
CA LEU A 628 26.61 -6.48 18.11
C LEU A 628 26.08 -5.05 18.04
N ILE A 629 25.17 -4.70 18.94
CA ILE A 629 24.56 -3.37 18.97
C ILE A 629 24.80 -2.79 20.35
N ILE A 630 25.65 -1.77 20.45
CA ILE A 630 26.11 -1.21 21.74
C ILE A 630 25.77 0.27 21.85
N GLU A 631 25.44 0.68 23.07
CA GLU A 631 25.17 2.07 23.43
C GLU A 631 26.06 2.54 24.56
N PHE A 632 26.48 3.81 24.48
CA PHE A 632 27.25 4.52 25.52
C PHE A 632 26.96 6.02 25.49
#